data_45f7fc32a6b6baa252c0fe11aa6aaa79
#
_entry.id   45f7fc32a6b6baa252c0fe11aa6aaa79
#
_cell.length_a   1.000
_cell.length_b   1.000
_cell.length_c   1.000
_cell.angle_alpha   90.00
_cell.angle_beta   90.00
_cell.angle_gamma   90.00
#
_symmetry.space_group_name_H-M   'P 1'
#
loop_
_entity.id
_entity.type
_entity.pdbx_description
1 polymer ?
#
loop_
_entity_poly.entity_id
_entity_poly.type
_entity_poly.pdbx_seq_one_letter_code
_entity_poly.pdbx_strand_id
1 'polypeptide(L)'
;MERRDIAVSRRQGTGKQAAKQLRREGLIPAVLYGEQSPVPLTVNPKDILKALHGHERSGQLLNLRFTEDGDSRATIIRDLQFHPTTESLLHVDFQEVTMDRAITITVGTQAVGEPAGVKEQGGTLEMILREVQISCLPSQIPDRIEADVSALRIGNVLTVANLTPPPGVRILNDPAQAVATVAAPMAEEVLAPTEPVPAEPEVVSERKPKPEEEET
;
A
#
# COMPACT_ATOMS: atom_id res chain seq x y z
N MET A 1 -12.37 12.71 16.48
CA MET A 1 -12.13 11.40 15.83
C MET A 1 -13.18 10.43 16.31
N GLU A 2 -13.98 9.90 15.42
CA GLU A 2 -14.94 8.83 15.73
C GLU A 2 -14.17 7.52 15.87
N ARG A 3 -14.19 6.96 17.08
CA ARG A 3 -13.69 5.60 17.30
C ARG A 3 -14.71 4.64 16.70
N ARG A 4 -14.28 3.79 15.77
CA ARG A 4 -15.15 2.80 15.18
C ARG A 4 -15.06 1.50 15.96
N ASP A 5 -16.20 0.96 16.34
CA ASP A 5 -16.30 -0.31 17.04
C ASP A 5 -16.28 -1.45 16.01
N ILE A 6 -15.42 -2.43 16.22
CA ILE A 6 -15.33 -3.65 15.42
C ILE A 6 -15.59 -4.84 16.35
N ALA A 7 -16.56 -5.66 15.98
CA ALA A 7 -16.85 -6.89 16.68
C ALA A 7 -15.81 -7.97 16.35
N VAL A 8 -15.23 -8.56 17.38
CA VAL A 8 -14.23 -9.62 17.25
C VAL A 8 -14.55 -10.79 18.16
N SER A 9 -14.20 -12.00 17.75
CA SER A 9 -14.28 -13.21 18.57
C SER A 9 -12.89 -13.83 18.77
N ARG A 10 -12.67 -14.41 19.94
CA ARG A 10 -11.44 -15.16 20.21
C ARG A 10 -11.48 -16.50 19.48
N ARG A 11 -10.35 -16.93 18.93
CA ARG A 11 -10.22 -18.25 18.31
C ARG A 11 -9.29 -19.16 19.11
N GLN A 12 -9.66 -20.41 19.27
CA GLN A 12 -8.82 -21.44 19.89
C GLN A 12 -7.97 -22.16 18.84
N GLY A 13 -8.48 -22.29 17.59
CA GLY A 13 -7.78 -22.97 16.52
C GLY A 13 -6.70 -22.10 15.86
N THR A 14 -5.49 -22.63 15.80
CA THR A 14 -4.34 -21.99 15.12
C THR A 14 -3.83 -22.89 13.98
N GLY A 15 -3.03 -22.32 13.09
CA GLY A 15 -2.40 -23.05 11.99
C GLY A 15 -3.11 -22.94 10.64
N LYS A 16 -2.51 -23.56 9.61
CA LYS A 16 -2.88 -23.42 8.20
C LYS A 16 -4.31 -23.89 7.89
N GLN A 17 -4.72 -25.01 8.47
CA GLN A 17 -6.04 -25.58 8.19
C GLN A 17 -7.15 -24.73 8.77
N ALA A 18 -7.04 -24.30 10.04
CA ALA A 18 -7.99 -23.42 10.70
C ALA A 18 -8.13 -22.06 9.96
N ALA A 19 -7.03 -21.44 9.57
CA ALA A 19 -7.05 -20.20 8.80
C ALA A 19 -7.72 -20.36 7.42
N LYS A 20 -7.50 -21.50 6.74
CA LYS A 20 -8.15 -21.80 5.46
C LYS A 20 -9.65 -22.00 5.61
N GLN A 21 -10.08 -22.64 6.68
CA GLN A 21 -11.50 -22.86 6.99
C GLN A 21 -12.20 -21.52 7.26
N LEU A 22 -11.66 -20.67 8.12
CA LEU A 22 -12.22 -19.35 8.44
C LEU A 22 -12.40 -18.50 7.17
N ARG A 23 -11.42 -18.48 6.28
CA ARG A 23 -11.54 -17.72 5.02
C ARG A 23 -12.61 -18.28 4.08
N ARG A 24 -12.89 -19.59 4.11
CA ARG A 24 -14.02 -20.19 3.36
C ARG A 24 -15.38 -19.79 3.95
N GLU A 25 -15.45 -19.60 5.26
CA GLU A 25 -16.64 -19.12 5.97
C GLU A 25 -16.84 -17.61 5.84
N GLY A 26 -15.94 -16.92 5.10
CA GLY A 26 -16.01 -15.48 4.88
C GLY A 26 -15.47 -14.64 6.06
N LEU A 27 -14.79 -15.28 7.01
CA LEU A 27 -14.12 -14.63 8.12
C LEU A 27 -12.60 -14.61 7.91
N ILE A 28 -11.92 -13.68 8.55
CA ILE A 28 -10.46 -13.58 8.47
C ILE A 28 -9.81 -13.79 9.84
N PRO A 29 -8.68 -14.48 9.87
CA PRO A 29 -7.86 -14.54 11.06
C PRO A 29 -7.20 -13.19 11.33
N ALA A 30 -7.15 -12.81 12.59
CA ALA A 30 -6.45 -11.63 13.08
C ALA A 30 -5.67 -11.96 14.34
N VAL A 31 -4.78 -11.08 14.74
CA VAL A 31 -4.01 -11.16 15.99
C VAL A 31 -4.04 -9.81 16.68
N LEU A 32 -4.32 -9.81 17.97
CA LEU A 32 -4.15 -8.66 18.85
C LEU A 32 -2.92 -8.87 19.71
N TYR A 33 -2.00 -7.93 19.67
CA TYR A 33 -0.82 -7.91 20.54
C TYR A 33 -0.63 -6.52 21.18
N GLY A 34 0.08 -6.47 22.29
CA GLY A 34 0.29 -5.23 23.04
C GLY A 34 0.96 -5.53 24.37
N GLU A 35 0.43 -4.99 25.47
CA GLU A 35 0.98 -5.20 26.81
C GLU A 35 0.76 -6.63 27.34
N GLN A 36 -0.24 -7.31 26.83
CA GLN A 36 -0.58 -8.68 27.21
C GLN A 36 -0.10 -9.70 26.16
N SER A 37 -0.25 -11.00 26.48
CA SER A 37 0.05 -12.08 25.55
C SER A 37 -0.77 -11.94 24.25
N PRO A 38 -0.21 -12.29 23.10
CA PRO A 38 -0.94 -12.22 21.81
C PRO A 38 -2.22 -13.05 21.85
N VAL A 39 -3.33 -12.43 21.46
CA VAL A 39 -4.64 -13.07 21.42
C VAL A 39 -5.03 -13.32 19.96
N PRO A 40 -5.21 -14.58 19.54
CA PRO A 40 -5.70 -14.88 18.22
C PRO A 40 -7.20 -14.56 18.10
N LEU A 41 -7.57 -13.83 17.06
CA LEU A 41 -8.91 -13.31 16.81
C LEU A 41 -9.47 -13.77 15.47
N THR A 42 -10.78 -13.66 15.35
CA THR A 42 -11.51 -13.79 14.09
C THR A 42 -12.36 -12.53 13.89
N VAL A 43 -12.32 -12.00 12.67
CA VAL A 43 -12.96 -10.73 12.30
C VAL A 43 -13.70 -10.86 10.98
N ASN A 44 -14.75 -10.08 10.80
CA ASN A 44 -15.44 -9.98 9.51
C ASN A 44 -14.70 -8.96 8.61
N PRO A 45 -14.27 -9.35 7.40
CA PRO A 45 -13.56 -8.44 6.49
C PRO A 45 -14.38 -7.20 6.13
N LYS A 46 -15.69 -7.31 6.04
CA LYS A 46 -16.57 -6.17 5.71
C LYS A 46 -16.51 -5.07 6.76
N ASP A 47 -16.39 -5.43 8.04
CA ASP A 47 -16.34 -4.44 9.12
C ASP A 47 -14.99 -3.71 9.13
N ILE A 48 -13.90 -4.43 8.82
CA ILE A 48 -12.58 -3.83 8.63
C ILE A 48 -12.58 -2.85 7.44
N LEU A 49 -13.08 -3.29 6.28
CA LEU A 49 -13.11 -2.44 5.09
C LEU A 49 -13.99 -1.19 5.28
N LYS A 50 -15.11 -1.33 5.99
CA LYS A 50 -15.94 -0.17 6.36
C LYS A 50 -15.21 0.77 7.33
N ALA A 51 -14.42 0.23 8.26
CA ALA A 51 -13.65 1.04 9.19
C ALA A 51 -12.55 1.81 8.47
N LEU A 52 -11.92 1.22 7.48
CA LEU A 52 -10.83 1.86 6.71
C LEU A 52 -11.32 3.04 5.84
N HIS A 53 -12.58 3.06 5.35
CA HIS A 53 -13.22 4.15 4.58
C HIS A 53 -12.29 4.89 3.60
N GLY A 54 -11.65 4.15 2.69
CA GLY A 54 -10.75 4.74 1.70
C GLY A 54 -9.34 5.04 2.19
N HIS A 55 -9.04 4.81 3.45
CA HIS A 55 -7.69 4.75 3.96
C HIS A 55 -7.20 3.31 3.81
N GLU A 56 -6.46 3.05 2.76
CA GLU A 56 -6.06 1.69 2.38
C GLU A 56 -5.05 1.06 3.35
N ARG A 57 -4.68 1.75 4.47
CA ARG A 57 -3.48 1.37 5.23
C ARG A 57 -3.60 1.47 6.75
N SER A 58 -2.58 0.94 7.42
CA SER A 58 -2.38 0.87 8.86
C SER A 58 -2.37 2.26 9.55
N GLY A 59 -2.63 2.26 10.85
CA GLY A 59 -2.55 3.45 11.69
C GLY A 59 -3.89 3.99 12.18
N GLN A 60 -5.02 3.44 11.76
CA GLN A 60 -6.33 3.90 12.21
C GLN A 60 -6.66 3.41 13.63
N LEU A 61 -7.12 4.32 14.49
CA LEU A 61 -7.54 4.00 15.85
C LEU A 61 -8.94 3.36 15.83
N LEU A 62 -9.04 2.15 16.35
CA LEU A 62 -10.25 1.34 16.42
C LEU A 62 -10.51 0.88 17.85
N ASN A 63 -11.75 0.56 18.12
CA ASN A 63 -12.15 -0.06 19.36
C ASN A 63 -12.63 -1.50 19.07
N LEU A 64 -11.85 -2.51 19.50
CA LEU A 64 -12.24 -3.91 19.36
C LEU A 64 -13.18 -4.30 20.50
N ARG A 65 -14.41 -4.71 20.13
CA ARG A 65 -15.39 -5.22 21.06
C ARG A 65 -15.42 -6.73 20.99
N PHE A 66 -15.07 -7.39 22.09
CA PHE A 66 -15.14 -8.84 22.20
C PHE A 66 -16.58 -9.30 22.36
N THR A 67 -17.04 -10.19 21.47
CA THR A 67 -18.41 -10.69 21.47
C THR A 67 -18.69 -11.60 22.68
N GLU A 68 -17.66 -12.23 23.24
CA GLU A 68 -17.78 -13.23 24.32
C GLU A 68 -17.88 -12.57 25.69
N ASP A 69 -17.01 -11.59 25.96
CA ASP A 69 -16.86 -10.99 27.29
C ASP A 69 -17.46 -9.58 27.37
N GLY A 70 -17.83 -8.98 26.24
CA GLY A 70 -18.26 -7.57 26.17
C GLY A 70 -17.13 -6.57 26.46
N ASP A 71 -15.90 -7.06 26.59
CA ASP A 71 -14.69 -6.23 26.81
C ASP A 71 -14.40 -5.40 25.54
N SER A 72 -13.82 -4.22 25.74
CA SER A 72 -13.46 -3.35 24.63
C SER A 72 -12.04 -2.82 24.83
N ARG A 73 -11.24 -2.87 23.75
CA ARG A 73 -9.83 -2.43 23.77
C ARG A 73 -9.55 -1.45 22.65
N ALA A 74 -8.88 -0.36 23.00
CA ALA A 74 -8.39 0.61 22.03
C ALA A 74 -7.17 0.02 21.30
N THR A 75 -7.27 -0.04 19.98
CA THR A 75 -6.25 -0.67 19.13
C THR A 75 -6.01 0.14 17.87
N ILE A 76 -4.85 -0.07 17.27
CA ILE A 76 -4.57 0.40 15.91
C ILE A 76 -4.38 -0.81 14.99
N ILE A 77 -4.70 -0.61 13.72
CA ILE A 77 -4.30 -1.55 12.68
C ILE A 77 -2.82 -1.34 12.42
N ARG A 78 -2.02 -2.38 12.66
CA ARG A 78 -0.58 -2.35 12.39
C ARG A 78 -0.25 -2.80 10.99
N ASP A 79 -0.89 -3.88 10.53
CA ASP A 79 -0.69 -4.43 9.20
C ASP A 79 -1.97 -5.03 8.63
N LEU A 80 -2.10 -4.95 7.32
CA LEU A 80 -3.20 -5.50 6.52
C LEU A 80 -2.61 -6.31 5.38
N GLN A 81 -2.89 -7.60 5.38
CA GLN A 81 -2.43 -8.48 4.32
C GLN A 81 -3.55 -8.74 3.31
N PHE A 82 -3.32 -8.36 2.07
CA PHE A 82 -4.23 -8.60 0.96
C PHE A 82 -3.73 -9.71 0.04
N HIS A 83 -4.65 -10.38 -0.60
CA HIS A 83 -4.32 -11.35 -1.63
C HIS A 83 -3.90 -10.61 -2.91
N PRO A 84 -2.73 -10.90 -3.51
CA PRO A 84 -2.17 -10.08 -4.59
C PRO A 84 -3.02 -10.04 -5.86
N THR A 85 -3.82 -11.07 -6.12
CA THR A 85 -4.64 -11.17 -7.34
C THR A 85 -6.10 -10.81 -7.12
N THR A 86 -6.67 -11.18 -5.96
CA THR A 86 -8.11 -10.99 -5.68
C THR A 86 -8.38 -9.80 -4.77
N GLU A 87 -7.34 -9.14 -4.26
CA GLU A 87 -7.40 -8.01 -3.33
C GLU A 87 -8.24 -8.28 -2.07
N SER A 88 -8.57 -9.55 -1.82
CA SER A 88 -9.28 -9.96 -0.64
C SER A 88 -8.39 -9.88 0.60
N LEU A 89 -8.93 -9.37 1.71
CA LEU A 89 -8.21 -9.28 2.98
C LEU A 89 -7.94 -10.68 3.55
N LEU A 90 -6.67 -10.97 3.84
CA LEU A 90 -6.20 -12.28 4.32
C LEU A 90 -5.91 -12.31 5.82
N HIS A 91 -5.34 -11.23 6.36
CA HIS A 91 -4.93 -11.13 7.76
C HIS A 91 -4.98 -9.68 8.23
N VAL A 92 -5.22 -9.49 9.51
CA VAL A 92 -5.16 -8.17 10.15
C VAL A 92 -4.38 -8.30 11.47
N ASP A 93 -3.43 -7.40 11.63
CA ASP A 93 -2.65 -7.26 12.85
C ASP A 93 -3.13 -6.05 13.62
N PHE A 94 -3.63 -6.28 14.84
CA PHE A 94 -4.04 -5.24 15.77
C PHE A 94 -2.98 -5.08 16.85
N GLN A 95 -2.64 -3.83 17.12
CA GLN A 95 -1.80 -3.47 18.25
C GLN A 95 -2.63 -2.71 19.28
N GLU A 96 -2.66 -3.21 20.51
CA GLU A 96 -3.27 -2.49 21.64
C GLU A 96 -2.46 -1.23 21.95
N VAL A 97 -3.16 -0.13 22.18
CA VAL A 97 -2.51 1.16 22.41
C VAL A 97 -3.05 1.82 23.68
N THR A 98 -2.12 2.39 24.43
CA THR A 98 -2.41 3.24 25.60
C THR A 98 -2.34 4.69 25.16
N MET A 99 -3.28 5.53 25.58
CA MET A 99 -3.38 6.93 25.11
C MET A 99 -2.19 7.80 25.49
N ASP A 100 -1.42 7.38 26.50
CA ASP A 100 -0.31 8.14 27.08
C ASP A 100 1.05 7.82 26.43
N ARG A 101 1.11 6.84 25.56
CA ARG A 101 2.37 6.42 24.91
C ARG A 101 2.41 6.81 23.46
N ALA A 102 3.54 7.40 23.04
CA ALA A 102 3.80 7.63 21.62
C ALA A 102 3.97 6.30 20.88
N ILE A 103 3.35 6.21 19.74
CA ILE A 103 3.40 5.04 18.85
C ILE A 103 4.04 5.41 17.52
N THR A 104 4.70 4.44 16.91
CA THR A 104 5.24 4.57 15.56
C THR A 104 4.29 3.91 14.57
N ILE A 105 3.79 4.67 13.63
CA ILE A 105 2.88 4.20 12.59
C ILE A 105 3.33 4.69 11.21
N THR A 106 2.82 4.04 10.18
CA THR A 106 3.03 4.43 8.79
C THR A 106 1.77 5.15 8.29
N VAL A 107 1.93 6.34 7.73
CA VAL A 107 0.83 7.17 7.22
C VAL A 107 1.10 7.52 5.76
N GLY A 108 0.04 7.53 4.95
CA GLY A 108 0.12 7.90 3.55
C GLY A 108 0.46 9.37 3.34
N THR A 109 1.24 9.67 2.29
CA THR A 109 1.50 11.03 1.82
C THR A 109 0.54 11.37 0.70
N GLN A 110 0.02 12.60 0.72
CA GLN A 110 -0.82 13.13 -0.35
C GLN A 110 -0.19 14.40 -0.93
N ALA A 111 -0.04 14.42 -2.26
CA ALA A 111 0.36 15.64 -2.96
C ALA A 111 -0.79 16.67 -2.91
N VAL A 112 -0.46 17.89 -2.53
CA VAL A 112 -1.37 19.04 -2.52
C VAL A 112 -0.84 20.09 -3.49
N GLY A 113 -1.74 20.64 -4.33
CA GLY A 113 -1.40 21.61 -5.37
C GLY A 113 -1.05 20.96 -6.71
N GLU A 114 -0.91 21.79 -7.73
CA GLU A 114 -0.45 21.40 -9.07
C GLU A 114 1.00 21.87 -9.27
N PRO A 115 1.94 20.97 -9.58
CA PRO A 115 3.32 21.35 -9.81
C PRO A 115 3.45 22.30 -11.00
N ALA A 116 4.22 23.39 -10.85
CA ALA A 116 4.52 24.30 -11.95
C ALA A 116 5.16 23.59 -13.16
N GLY A 117 5.99 22.58 -12.91
CA GLY A 117 6.60 21.76 -13.96
C GLY A 117 5.62 20.91 -14.76
N VAL A 118 4.49 20.49 -14.15
CA VAL A 118 3.43 19.78 -14.88
C VAL A 118 2.60 20.78 -15.70
N LYS A 119 2.20 21.89 -15.08
CA LYS A 119 1.31 22.89 -15.69
C LYS A 119 1.96 23.67 -16.84
N GLU A 120 3.20 24.10 -16.66
CA GLU A 120 3.87 24.98 -17.61
C GLU A 120 4.76 24.22 -18.62
N GLN A 121 5.28 23.07 -18.23
CA GLN A 121 6.30 22.37 -19.00
C GLN A 121 5.86 20.95 -19.43
N GLY A 122 4.63 20.55 -19.10
CA GLY A 122 4.09 19.23 -19.48
C GLY A 122 4.77 18.03 -18.79
N GLY A 123 5.49 18.26 -17.68
CA GLY A 123 6.12 17.21 -16.90
C GLY A 123 5.10 16.27 -16.25
N THR A 124 5.59 15.14 -15.72
CA THR A 124 4.78 14.18 -14.98
C THR A 124 5.18 14.18 -13.51
N LEU A 125 4.21 14.35 -12.60
CA LEU A 125 4.46 14.21 -11.16
C LEU A 125 4.60 12.73 -10.81
N GLU A 126 5.69 12.37 -10.19
CA GLU A 126 5.98 11.01 -9.73
C GLU A 126 6.16 11.02 -8.21
N MET A 127 5.32 10.25 -7.52
CA MET A 127 5.40 10.04 -6.07
C MET A 127 6.30 8.84 -5.80
N ILE A 128 7.49 9.09 -5.28
CA ILE A 128 8.49 8.07 -4.93
C ILE A 128 8.15 7.45 -3.58
N LEU A 129 7.88 8.30 -2.58
CA LEU A 129 7.53 7.89 -1.23
C LEU A 129 6.04 8.15 -0.98
N ARG A 130 5.26 7.10 -1.01
CA ARG A 130 3.80 7.17 -0.77
C ARG A 130 3.43 7.06 0.69
N GLU A 131 4.36 6.67 1.54
CA GLU A 131 4.17 6.42 2.96
C GLU A 131 5.34 6.93 3.77
N VAL A 132 5.04 7.48 4.94
CA VAL A 132 6.02 8.02 5.86
C VAL A 132 5.80 7.43 7.25
N GLN A 133 6.88 7.04 7.92
CA GLN A 133 6.83 6.60 9.31
C GLN A 133 6.82 7.81 10.23
N ILE A 134 5.83 7.86 11.10
CA ILE A 134 5.67 8.93 12.08
C ILE A 134 5.59 8.38 13.50
N SER A 135 6.02 9.19 14.45
CA SER A 135 5.80 8.96 15.87
C SER A 135 4.85 10.01 16.41
N CYS A 136 3.73 9.60 17.00
CA CYS A 136 2.72 10.50 17.57
C CYS A 136 1.94 9.82 18.68
N LEU A 137 1.16 10.60 19.44
CA LEU A 137 0.17 10.03 20.36
C LEU A 137 -1.04 9.49 19.60
N PRO A 138 -1.72 8.44 20.10
CA PRO A 138 -2.90 7.87 19.44
C PRO A 138 -4.03 8.87 19.19
N SER A 139 -4.12 9.93 19.98
CA SER A 139 -5.09 11.01 19.81
C SER A 139 -4.75 12.00 18.70
N GLN A 140 -3.51 11.99 18.21
CA GLN A 140 -2.97 12.95 17.23
C GLN A 140 -2.57 12.30 15.91
N ILE A 141 -3.07 11.10 15.65
CA ILE A 141 -2.80 10.38 14.39
C ILE A 141 -3.45 11.17 13.23
N PRO A 142 -2.68 11.66 12.25
CA PRO A 142 -3.24 12.29 11.07
C PRO A 142 -3.71 11.22 10.08
N ASP A 143 -4.74 11.53 9.31
CA ASP A 143 -5.21 10.64 8.24
C ASP A 143 -4.18 10.54 7.09
N ARG A 144 -3.48 11.63 6.81
CA ARG A 144 -2.45 11.73 5.77
C ARG A 144 -1.47 12.86 6.07
N ILE A 145 -0.29 12.80 5.46
CA ILE A 145 0.70 13.88 5.49
C ILE A 145 0.63 14.63 4.16
N GLU A 146 0.41 15.93 4.22
CA GLU A 146 0.36 16.78 3.04
C GLU A 146 1.77 17.11 2.54
N ALA A 147 1.97 16.90 1.24
CA ALA A 147 3.19 17.26 0.52
C ALA A 147 2.84 18.35 -0.49
N ASP A 148 3.22 19.60 -0.21
CA ASP A 148 3.01 20.71 -1.14
C ASP A 148 3.97 20.57 -2.34
N VAL A 149 3.39 20.30 -3.51
CA VAL A 149 4.11 20.11 -4.77
C VAL A 149 4.02 21.32 -5.69
N SER A 150 3.33 22.39 -5.29
CA SER A 150 3.01 23.54 -6.16
C SER A 150 4.27 24.21 -6.74
N ALA A 151 5.34 24.29 -5.97
CA ALA A 151 6.61 24.94 -6.38
C ALA A 151 7.54 24.04 -7.19
N LEU A 152 7.19 22.73 -7.40
CA LEU A 152 8.08 21.80 -8.09
C LEU A 152 8.12 22.07 -9.59
N ARG A 153 9.36 22.13 -10.12
CA ARG A 153 9.68 22.21 -11.56
C ARG A 153 10.29 20.89 -12.03
N ILE A 154 10.40 20.72 -13.35
CA ILE A 154 11.08 19.55 -13.93
C ILE A 154 12.48 19.41 -13.37
N GLY A 155 12.80 18.19 -12.90
CA GLY A 155 14.09 17.84 -12.27
C GLY A 155 14.21 18.21 -10.80
N ASN A 156 13.23 18.91 -10.20
CA ASN A 156 13.23 19.19 -8.78
C ASN A 156 12.69 18.01 -7.99
N VAL A 157 13.26 17.80 -6.81
CA VAL A 157 12.88 16.73 -5.88
C VAL A 157 12.38 17.35 -4.58
N LEU A 158 11.20 16.93 -4.14
CA LEU A 158 10.69 17.20 -2.80
C LEU A 158 11.25 16.16 -1.84
N THR A 159 11.88 16.57 -0.76
CA THR A 159 12.41 15.67 0.27
C THR A 159 11.54 15.64 1.53
N VAL A 160 11.75 14.64 2.38
CA VAL A 160 11.04 14.51 3.67
C VAL A 160 11.22 15.74 4.55
N ALA A 161 12.37 16.41 4.49
CA ALA A 161 12.63 17.66 5.22
C ALA A 161 11.65 18.80 4.89
N ASN A 162 11.07 18.77 3.70
CA ASN A 162 10.15 19.81 3.23
C ASN A 162 8.67 19.49 3.54
N LEU A 163 8.39 18.34 4.14
CA LEU A 163 7.04 17.99 4.58
C LEU A 163 6.67 18.79 5.83
N THR A 164 5.43 19.23 5.90
CA THR A 164 4.89 19.94 7.07
C THR A 164 4.05 18.99 7.91
N PRO A 165 4.63 18.38 8.97
CA PRO A 165 3.86 17.53 9.86
C PRO A 165 2.89 18.35 10.69
N PRO A 166 1.69 17.85 11.01
CA PRO A 166 0.78 18.49 11.94
C PRO A 166 1.37 18.51 13.36
N PRO A 167 0.82 19.37 14.25
CA PRO A 167 1.33 19.52 15.62
C PRO A 167 1.26 18.19 16.39
N GLY A 168 2.36 17.84 17.07
CA GLY A 168 2.49 16.61 17.87
C GLY A 168 2.92 15.37 17.07
N VAL A 169 3.23 15.51 15.80
CA VAL A 169 3.71 14.43 14.93
C VAL A 169 5.19 14.63 14.62
N ARG A 170 5.99 13.58 14.79
CA ARG A 170 7.40 13.55 14.42
C ARG A 170 7.65 12.54 13.31
N ILE A 171 8.23 12.97 12.22
CA ILE A 171 8.64 12.10 11.11
C ILE A 171 9.94 11.38 11.52
N LEU A 172 10.01 10.07 11.24
CA LEU A 172 11.15 9.21 11.57
C LEU A 172 12.01 8.85 10.34
N ASN A 173 11.50 9.09 9.14
CA ASN A 173 12.25 8.86 7.91
C ASN A 173 13.47 9.77 7.80
N ASP A 174 14.44 9.37 6.97
CA ASP A 174 15.59 10.21 6.65
C ASP A 174 15.13 11.52 5.98
N PRO A 175 15.53 12.69 6.52
CA PRO A 175 15.20 14.00 5.94
C PRO A 175 15.63 14.16 4.47
N ALA A 176 16.68 13.47 4.06
CA ALA A 176 17.20 13.52 2.68
C ALA A 176 16.42 12.63 1.69
N GLN A 177 15.53 11.77 2.18
CA GLN A 177 14.76 10.86 1.33
C GLN A 177 13.81 11.63 0.41
N ALA A 178 13.81 11.28 -0.89
CA ALA A 178 12.91 11.87 -1.88
C ALA A 178 11.46 11.41 -1.67
N VAL A 179 10.53 12.34 -1.70
CA VAL A 179 9.08 12.11 -1.57
C VAL A 179 8.41 12.16 -2.93
N ALA A 180 8.67 13.22 -3.69
CA ALA A 180 8.09 13.43 -5.01
C ALA A 180 9.09 14.11 -5.94
N THR A 181 8.96 13.85 -7.22
CA THR A 181 9.73 14.51 -8.28
C THR A 181 8.85 14.84 -9.48
N VAL A 182 9.27 15.80 -10.30
CA VAL A 182 8.64 16.05 -11.58
C VAL A 182 9.59 15.61 -12.68
N ALA A 183 9.22 14.51 -13.37
CA ALA A 183 9.97 14.01 -14.52
C ALA A 183 9.65 14.84 -15.77
N ALA A 184 10.64 14.97 -16.67
CA ALA A 184 10.41 15.53 -17.99
C ALA A 184 9.42 14.65 -18.77
N PRO A 185 8.54 15.24 -19.61
CA PRO A 185 7.70 14.43 -20.48
C PRO A 185 8.60 13.54 -21.35
N MET A 186 8.33 12.24 -21.37
CA MET A 186 8.95 11.35 -22.31
C MET A 186 8.45 11.77 -23.69
N ALA A 187 9.28 12.45 -24.49
CA ALA A 187 8.95 12.67 -25.88
C ALA A 187 8.70 11.27 -26.47
N GLU A 188 7.50 11.03 -26.94
CA GLU A 188 7.22 9.91 -27.82
C GLU A 188 8.22 10.05 -28.96
N GLU A 189 9.28 9.27 -28.96
CA GLU A 189 10.08 9.05 -30.15
C GLU A 189 9.10 8.49 -31.17
N VAL A 190 8.53 9.38 -31.95
CA VAL A 190 7.86 9.01 -33.20
C VAL A 190 8.93 8.25 -33.96
N LEU A 191 8.83 6.90 -33.93
CA LEU A 191 9.57 6.05 -34.83
C LEU A 191 9.32 6.61 -36.24
N ALA A 192 10.27 7.40 -36.73
CA ALA A 192 10.26 7.86 -38.10
C ALA A 192 10.01 6.62 -38.97
N PRO A 193 9.10 6.71 -39.94
CA PRO A 193 8.86 5.58 -40.83
C PRO A 193 10.20 5.26 -41.50
N THR A 194 10.70 4.08 -41.21
CA THR A 194 11.84 3.50 -41.94
C THR A 194 11.41 3.44 -43.39
N GLU A 195 12.07 4.27 -44.22
CA GLU A 195 11.96 4.20 -45.66
C GLU A 195 12.13 2.75 -46.12
N PRO A 196 11.35 2.31 -47.11
CA PRO A 196 11.47 0.95 -47.64
C PRO A 196 12.79 0.81 -48.38
N VAL A 197 13.66 -0.06 -47.88
CA VAL A 197 14.83 -0.52 -48.60
C VAL A 197 14.35 -1.33 -49.81
N PRO A 198 14.87 -1.06 -51.04
CA PRO A 198 14.41 -1.73 -52.26
C PRO A 198 14.72 -3.22 -52.22
N ALA A 199 13.75 -3.96 -52.73
CA ALA A 199 13.82 -5.38 -52.93
C ALA A 199 14.85 -5.76 -54.00
N GLU A 200 15.25 -7.03 -53.91
CA GLU A 200 15.80 -7.97 -54.92
C GLU A 200 17.31 -8.15 -55.00
N PRO A 201 17.80 -9.36 -55.36
CA PRO A 201 17.13 -10.33 -56.23
C PRO A 201 17.05 -11.78 -55.72
N GLU A 202 16.12 -12.49 -56.39
CA GLU A 202 15.91 -13.93 -56.43
C GLU A 202 17.18 -14.74 -56.71
N VAL A 203 17.34 -15.90 -56.08
CA VAL A 203 18.01 -17.08 -56.69
C VAL A 203 17.25 -18.34 -56.33
N VAL A 204 16.51 -18.78 -57.29
CA VAL A 204 16.24 -20.09 -57.87
C VAL A 204 16.79 -21.33 -57.12
N SER A 205 15.83 -22.17 -56.81
CA SER A 205 15.75 -23.65 -56.81
C SER A 205 17.01 -24.50 -56.60
N GLU A 206 16.89 -25.48 -55.75
CA GLU A 206 16.99 -26.89 -56.22
C GLU A 206 16.37 -27.87 -55.21
N ARG A 207 15.53 -28.68 -55.81
CA ARG A 207 14.93 -29.89 -55.22
C ARG A 207 15.98 -31.00 -55.14
N LYS A 208 15.92 -31.85 -54.11
CA LYS A 208 15.77 -33.32 -54.18
C LYS A 208 16.14 -34.00 -52.87
N PRO A 209 15.88 -35.28 -52.66
CA PRO A 209 14.70 -35.81 -52.02
C PRO A 209 15.00 -36.66 -50.75
N LYS A 210 13.93 -37.06 -50.09
CA LYS A 210 13.89 -38.12 -49.07
C LYS A 210 14.63 -39.42 -49.51
N PRO A 211 15.16 -40.22 -48.59
CA PRO A 211 14.53 -41.49 -48.39
C PRO A 211 14.19 -41.81 -46.91
N GLU A 212 13.15 -42.59 -46.82
CA GLU A 212 12.67 -43.45 -45.75
C GLU A 212 13.72 -44.49 -45.34
N GLU A 213 13.48 -45.04 -44.22
CA GLU A 213 13.66 -46.41 -43.70
C GLU A 213 14.08 -46.32 -42.22
N GLU A 214 13.26 -46.78 -41.37
CA GLU A 214 12.85 -48.11 -40.89
C GLU A 214 13.59 -48.51 -39.61
N GLU A 215 12.74 -48.86 -38.63
CA GLU A 215 12.88 -49.92 -37.61
C GLU A 215 14.15 -50.03 -36.77
N THR A 216 14.02 -49.84 -35.52
CA THR A 216 13.82 -50.97 -34.54
C THR A 216 13.41 -50.42 -33.18
#